data_db31fbc7dcf83a4384adfa56483cf54b
#
_entry.id   db31fbc7dcf83a4384adfa56483cf54b
#
_cell.length_a   1.000
_cell.length_b   1.000
_cell.length_c   1.000
_cell.angle_alpha   90.00
_cell.angle_beta   90.00
_cell.angle_gamma   90.00
#
_symmetry.space_group_name_H-M   'P 1'
#
loop_
_entity.id
_entity.type
_entity.pdbx_description
1 polymer ?
#
loop_
_entity_poly.entity_id
_entity_poly.type
_entity_poly.pdbx_seq_one_letter_code
_entity_poly.pdbx_strand_id
1 'polypeptide(L)'
;MKTEFRDRHERLKYLKACEIARRVTRDPRLIEQARQFLETAMAPNPHQRKYVSIWRELLDRPAEEIAAALTEDSDRGQLLRDTSPVFGNGFTSREVVALLDQDRASTT
;
A
#
# COMPACT_ATOMS: atom_id res chain seq x y z
N MET A 1 -12.47 -0.74 -10.08
CA MET A 1 -12.08 -1.50 -8.87
C MET A 1 -11.60 -2.90 -9.24
N LYS A 2 -10.51 -3.34 -8.67
CA LYS A 2 -9.97 -4.67 -8.95
C LYS A 2 -10.87 -5.75 -8.34
N THR A 3 -11.28 -6.71 -9.15
CA THR A 3 -12.19 -7.79 -8.73
C THR A 3 -11.60 -9.18 -8.92
N GLU A 4 -10.54 -9.30 -9.72
CA GLU A 4 -9.89 -10.57 -9.99
C GLU A 4 -8.51 -10.62 -9.38
N PHE A 5 -8.21 -11.70 -8.66
CA PHE A 5 -6.95 -11.88 -7.95
C PHE A 5 -6.40 -13.28 -8.24
N ARG A 6 -5.07 -13.35 -8.38
CA ARG A 6 -4.37 -14.58 -8.64
C ARG A 6 -4.47 -15.54 -7.44
N ASP A 7 -4.41 -15.01 -6.21
CA ASP A 7 -4.50 -15.78 -4.98
C ASP A 7 -4.91 -14.90 -3.79
N ARG A 8 -4.99 -15.51 -2.60
CA ARG A 8 -5.37 -14.82 -1.37
C ARG A 8 -4.39 -13.73 -0.96
N HIS A 9 -3.09 -13.92 -1.23
CA HIS A 9 -2.07 -12.94 -0.87
C HIS A 9 -2.22 -11.67 -1.68
N GLU A 10 -2.46 -11.80 -2.98
CA GLU A 10 -2.71 -10.66 -3.85
C GLU A 10 -3.94 -9.90 -3.42
N ARG A 11 -5.01 -10.62 -3.09
CA ARG A 11 -6.26 -10.01 -2.61
C ARG A 11 -6.04 -9.26 -1.31
N LEU A 12 -5.33 -9.84 -0.36
CA LEU A 12 -5.05 -9.20 0.92
C LEU A 12 -4.19 -7.96 0.74
N LYS A 13 -3.17 -8.01 -0.11
CA LYS A 13 -2.35 -6.83 -0.43
C LYS A 13 -3.21 -5.69 -0.99
N TYR A 14 -4.16 -6.02 -1.85
CA TYR A 14 -5.08 -5.03 -2.41
C TYR A 14 -5.98 -4.42 -1.35
N LEU A 15 -6.54 -5.23 -0.46
CA LEU A 15 -7.38 -4.74 0.63
C LEU A 15 -6.59 -3.82 1.57
N LYS A 16 -5.36 -4.19 1.89
CA LYS A 16 -4.47 -3.34 2.70
C LYS A 16 -4.17 -2.02 1.99
N ALA A 17 -3.92 -2.07 0.67
CA ALA A 17 -3.66 -0.87 -0.12
C ALA A 17 -4.87 0.06 -0.13
N CYS A 18 -6.08 -0.47 -0.24
CA CYS A 18 -7.31 0.32 -0.17
C CYS A 18 -7.44 1.02 1.19
N GLU A 19 -7.11 0.32 2.28
CA GLU A 19 -7.16 0.92 3.61
C GLU A 19 -6.08 1.98 3.79
N ILE A 20 -4.87 1.74 3.31
CA ILE A 20 -3.80 2.73 3.31
C ILE A 20 -4.23 3.98 2.52
N ALA A 21 -4.84 3.79 1.36
CA ALA A 21 -5.33 4.88 0.53
C ALA A 21 -6.30 5.78 1.30
N ARG A 22 -7.22 5.18 2.06
CA ARG A 22 -8.14 5.93 2.90
C ARG A 22 -7.41 6.69 4.00
N ARG A 23 -6.44 6.04 4.65
CA ARG A 23 -5.69 6.64 5.77
C ARG A 23 -4.81 7.80 5.34
N VAL A 24 -4.10 7.69 4.22
CA VAL A 24 -3.18 8.75 3.77
C VAL A 24 -3.91 10.01 3.35
N THR A 25 -5.13 9.90 2.83
CA THR A 25 -5.92 11.08 2.48
C THR A 25 -6.45 11.80 3.71
N ARG A 26 -6.64 11.09 4.82
CA ARG A 26 -7.08 11.67 6.09
C ARG A 26 -5.92 12.17 6.95
N ASP A 27 -4.76 11.49 6.86
CA ASP A 27 -3.62 11.79 7.72
C ASP A 27 -2.32 11.79 6.89
N PRO A 28 -1.94 12.95 6.34
CA PRO A 28 -0.72 13.08 5.54
C PRO A 28 0.58 12.73 6.30
N ARG A 29 0.55 12.67 7.64
CA ARG A 29 1.72 12.26 8.42
C ARG A 29 2.16 10.84 8.09
N LEU A 30 1.23 10.00 7.63
CA LEU A 30 1.55 8.63 7.22
C LEU A 30 2.48 8.61 6.00
N ILE A 31 2.38 9.62 5.14
CA ILE A 31 3.26 9.75 3.96
C ILE A 31 4.68 10.03 4.43
N GLU A 32 4.84 10.90 5.42
CA GLU A 32 6.16 11.22 5.96
C GLU A 32 6.78 10.00 6.64
N GLN A 33 5.99 9.22 7.36
CA GLN A 33 6.45 7.98 7.97
C GLN A 33 6.88 6.96 6.91
N ALA A 34 6.17 6.90 5.79
CA ALA A 34 6.55 6.04 4.67
C ALA A 34 7.88 6.48 4.06
N ARG A 35 8.13 7.79 3.95
CA ARG A 35 9.41 8.31 3.47
C ARG A 35 10.55 7.89 4.39
N GLN A 36 10.37 7.98 5.69
CA GLN A 36 11.38 7.55 6.66
C GLN A 36 11.67 6.06 6.52
N PHE A 37 10.63 5.24 6.41
CA PHE A 37 10.80 3.81 6.20
C PHE A 37 11.57 3.52 4.91
N LEU A 38 11.23 4.23 3.83
CA LEU A 38 11.89 4.09 2.54
C LEU A 38 13.40 4.31 2.66
N GLU A 39 13.81 5.40 3.32
CA GLU A 39 15.21 5.77 3.42
C GLU A 39 15.99 4.93 4.43
N THR A 40 15.36 4.52 5.53
CA THR A 40 16.04 3.79 6.61
C THR A 40 16.01 2.27 6.45
N ALA A 41 14.98 1.72 5.83
CA ALA A 41 14.80 0.28 5.73
C ALA A 41 14.93 -0.26 4.30
N MET A 42 14.42 0.47 3.31
CA MET A 42 14.43 -0.01 1.92
C MET A 42 15.69 0.37 1.15
N ALA A 43 16.13 1.63 1.28
CA ALA A 43 17.31 2.11 0.54
C ALA A 43 18.58 1.30 0.84
N PRO A 44 18.86 0.92 2.09
CA PRO A 44 20.03 0.09 2.38
C PRO A 44 19.86 -1.40 2.03
N ASN A 45 18.63 -1.85 1.76
CA ASN A 45 18.38 -3.26 1.47
C ASN A 45 18.64 -3.57 -0.02
N PRO A 46 19.59 -4.47 -0.35
CA PRO A 46 19.94 -4.77 -1.75
C PRO A 46 18.76 -5.26 -2.59
N HIS A 47 17.80 -5.94 -2.00
CA HIS A 47 16.65 -6.50 -2.71
C HIS A 47 15.56 -5.48 -2.97
N GLN A 48 15.52 -4.40 -2.18
CA GLN A 48 14.47 -3.37 -2.28
C GLN A 48 14.97 -2.06 -2.91
N ARG A 49 16.28 -1.87 -2.96
CA ARG A 49 16.91 -0.61 -3.43
C ARG A 49 16.42 -0.17 -4.81
N LYS A 50 16.18 -1.11 -5.71
CA LYS A 50 15.76 -0.80 -7.07
C LYS A 50 14.37 -0.15 -7.16
N TYR A 51 13.56 -0.25 -6.11
CA TYR A 51 12.22 0.33 -6.09
C TYR A 51 12.18 1.69 -5.39
N VAL A 52 13.28 2.10 -4.78
CA VAL A 52 13.33 3.33 -3.97
C VAL A 52 13.05 4.58 -4.80
N SER A 53 13.63 4.68 -6.00
CA SER A 53 13.43 5.86 -6.84
C SER A 53 11.96 6.02 -7.27
N ILE A 54 11.29 4.91 -7.56
CA ILE A 54 9.88 4.92 -7.92
C ILE A 54 9.04 5.45 -6.75
N TRP A 55 9.33 4.95 -5.55
CA TRP A 55 8.59 5.37 -4.37
C TRP A 55 8.92 6.80 -3.91
N ARG A 56 10.17 7.24 -4.07
CA ARG A 56 10.51 8.65 -3.79
C ARG A 56 9.68 9.59 -4.63
N GLU A 57 9.58 9.30 -5.92
CA GLU A 57 8.80 10.12 -6.85
C GLU A 57 7.31 10.10 -6.48
N LEU A 58 6.76 8.93 -6.21
CA LEU A 58 5.34 8.80 -5.86
C LEU A 58 5.01 9.51 -4.55
N LEU A 59 5.86 9.37 -3.53
CA LEU A 59 5.60 9.99 -2.23
C LEU A 59 5.69 11.53 -2.25
N ASP A 60 6.26 12.10 -3.32
CA ASP A 60 6.26 13.56 -3.52
C ASP A 60 4.97 14.06 -4.17
N ARG A 61 4.09 13.16 -4.58
CA ARG A 61 2.81 13.53 -5.20
C ARG A 61 1.75 13.81 -4.12
N PRO A 62 0.65 14.49 -4.49
CA PRO A 62 -0.47 14.68 -3.56
C PRO A 62 -1.03 13.36 -3.03
N ALA A 63 -1.59 13.37 -1.83
CA ALA A 63 -2.11 12.18 -1.17
C ALA A 63 -3.13 11.43 -2.04
N GLU A 64 -3.98 12.14 -2.78
CA GLU A 64 -4.98 11.54 -3.67
C GLU A 64 -4.33 10.75 -4.80
N GLU A 65 -3.21 11.23 -5.32
CA GLU A 65 -2.49 10.53 -6.38
C GLU A 65 -1.79 9.28 -5.85
N ILE A 66 -1.25 9.36 -4.63
CA ILE A 66 -0.65 8.20 -3.95
C ILE A 66 -1.73 7.13 -3.74
N ALA A 67 -2.88 7.54 -3.22
CA ALA A 67 -4.01 6.64 -2.98
C ALA A 67 -4.48 5.97 -4.27
N ALA A 68 -4.61 6.74 -5.36
CA ALA A 68 -5.03 6.22 -6.65
C ALA A 68 -4.02 5.21 -7.21
N ALA A 69 -2.74 5.51 -7.11
CA ALA A 69 -1.68 4.62 -7.60
C ALA A 69 -1.65 3.28 -6.84
N LEU A 70 -1.83 3.33 -5.51
CA LEU A 70 -1.84 2.13 -4.67
C LEU A 70 -2.99 1.18 -5.00
N THR A 71 -4.11 1.70 -5.48
CA THR A 71 -5.31 0.91 -5.73
C THR A 71 -5.59 0.70 -7.22
N GLU A 72 -4.67 1.12 -8.09
CA GLU A 72 -4.83 0.97 -9.52
C GLU A 72 -4.81 -0.49 -9.94
N ASP A 73 -5.78 -0.88 -10.78
CA ASP A 73 -5.85 -2.23 -11.34
C ASP A 73 -4.99 -2.29 -12.61
N SER A 74 -3.67 -2.41 -12.39
CA SER A 74 -2.67 -2.39 -13.44
C SER A 74 -1.40 -3.09 -12.96
N ASP A 75 -0.48 -3.36 -13.88
CA ASP A 75 0.84 -3.91 -13.55
C ASP A 75 1.61 -2.95 -12.63
N ARG A 76 1.49 -1.64 -12.87
CA ARG A 76 2.11 -0.64 -12.02
C ARG A 76 1.53 -0.68 -10.61
N GLY A 77 0.20 -0.73 -10.50
CA GLY A 77 -0.46 -0.85 -9.20
C GLY A 77 -0.03 -2.10 -8.45
N GLN A 78 0.08 -3.22 -9.15
CA GLN A 78 0.54 -4.48 -8.58
C GLN A 78 1.99 -4.34 -8.08
N LEU A 79 2.87 -3.75 -8.88
CA LEU A 79 4.26 -3.52 -8.47
C LEU A 79 4.34 -2.66 -7.22
N LEU A 80 3.56 -1.59 -7.15
CA LEU A 80 3.53 -0.69 -6.00
C LEU A 80 3.05 -1.42 -4.74
N ARG A 81 2.00 -2.24 -4.86
CA ARG A 81 1.51 -3.02 -3.72
C ARG A 81 2.52 -4.05 -3.24
N ASP A 82 3.27 -4.67 -4.18
CA ASP A 82 4.27 -5.68 -3.86
C ASP A 82 5.54 -5.10 -3.22
N THR A 83 5.82 -3.81 -3.45
CA THR A 83 7.06 -3.16 -3.01
C THR A 83 6.82 -2.03 -2.01
N SER A 84 5.62 -1.91 -1.48
CA SER A 84 5.21 -0.76 -0.67
C SER A 84 6.03 -0.59 0.61
N PRO A 85 6.48 0.64 0.91
CA PRO A 85 6.97 0.95 2.25
C PRO A 85 5.83 0.82 3.26
N VAL A 86 6.19 0.77 4.54
CA VAL A 86 5.20 0.75 5.61
C VAL A 86 4.72 2.16 5.89
N PHE A 87 3.40 2.35 5.85
CA PHE A 87 2.74 3.60 6.20
C PHE A 87 2.29 3.52 7.66
N GLY A 88 2.91 4.31 8.52
CA GLY A 88 2.62 4.28 9.95
C GLY A 88 3.12 2.99 10.61
N ASN A 89 2.26 2.34 11.35
CA ASN A 89 2.59 1.12 12.10
C ASN A 89 2.19 -0.18 11.36
N GLY A 90 1.78 -0.06 10.11
CA GLY A 90 1.31 -1.21 9.33
C GLY A 90 -0.04 -1.71 9.82
N PHE A 91 -0.22 -3.04 9.80
CA PHE A 91 -1.48 -3.68 10.18
C PHE A 91 -1.28 -4.69 11.29
N THR A 92 -2.14 -4.62 12.31
CA THR A 92 -2.20 -5.66 13.33
C THR A 92 -2.97 -6.86 12.79
N SER A 93 -2.84 -8.03 13.46
CA SER A 93 -3.61 -9.21 13.09
C SER A 93 -5.11 -8.96 13.16
N ARG A 94 -5.56 -8.19 14.15
CA ARG A 94 -6.97 -7.84 14.30
C ARG A 94 -7.46 -6.99 13.13
N GLU A 95 -6.64 -6.04 12.67
CA GLU A 95 -6.99 -5.21 11.52
C GLU A 95 -7.09 -6.03 10.23
N VAL A 96 -6.18 -6.99 10.05
CA VAL A 96 -6.22 -7.90 8.91
C VAL A 96 -7.52 -8.71 8.90
N VAL A 97 -7.91 -9.26 10.05
CA VAL A 97 -9.15 -10.01 10.18
C VAL A 97 -10.35 -9.12 9.83
N ALA A 98 -10.36 -7.89 10.32
CA ALA A 98 -11.44 -6.93 10.04
C ALA A 98 -11.56 -6.63 8.53
N LEU A 99 -10.44 -6.46 7.83
CA LEU A 99 -10.44 -6.23 6.39
C LEU A 99 -11.02 -7.43 5.63
N LEU A 100 -10.64 -8.64 6.03
CA LEU A 100 -11.14 -9.86 5.39
C LEU A 100 -12.64 -10.04 5.65
N ASP A 101 -13.11 -9.73 6.86
CA ASP A 101 -14.52 -9.83 7.20
C ASP A 101 -15.36 -8.82 6.42
N GLN A 102 -14.88 -7.59 6.28
CA GLN A 102 -15.56 -6.56 5.49
C GLN A 102 -15.66 -6.97 4.02
N ASP A 103 -14.59 -7.52 3.47
CA ASP A 103 -14.55 -8.00 2.10
C ASP A 103 -15.55 -9.14 1.88
N ARG A 104 -15.61 -10.08 2.81
CA ARG A 104 -16.54 -11.21 2.76
C ARG A 104 -17.99 -10.73 2.81
N ALA A 105 -18.29 -9.75 3.65
CA ALA A 105 -19.63 -9.18 3.75
C ALA A 105 -20.04 -8.44 2.47
N SER A 106 -19.08 -7.83 1.76
CA SER A 106 -19.35 -7.08 0.52
C SER A 106 -19.66 -7.99 -0.66
N THR A 107 -19.27 -9.26 -0.61
CA THR A 107 -19.43 -10.20 -1.73
C THR A 107 -20.71 -11.02 -1.63
N THR A 108 -21.47 -10.89 -0.56
CA THR A 108 -22.77 -11.54 -0.40
C THR A 108 -23.96 -10.62 -0.79
#